data_2efec362a4dacfb87b5d2238f7f6c360
#
_entry.id   2efec362a4dacfb87b5d2238f7f6c360
#
_cell.length_a   1.000
_cell.length_b   1.000
_cell.length_c   1.000
_cell.angle_alpha   90.00
_cell.angle_beta   90.00
_cell.angle_gamma   90.00
#
_symmetry.space_group_name_H-M   'P 1'
#
loop_
_entity.id
_entity.type
_entity.pdbx_description
1 polymer ?
#
loop_
_entity_poly.entity_id
_entity_poly.type
_entity_poly.pdbx_seq_one_letter_code
_entity_poly.pdbx_strand_id
1 'polypeptide(L)'
;MCMIFYSQEECYNGDEREDISMKEFSHLFSPIKVGETVVKNRVFMPPISTNLADKGYVTDALVAHYAARAKGGVGLIVTEVTTVEPTYIYLPGDMSIHDDSFIPGWKKLTEAVHQYDCKILPQLFHPAYMAFPIPGTPRLIAPSNVGPYYAKEAPRSVTKEELKVIIKQFGEAALRVKTAGADGVEIHAAHAHGLLGGFLSPLYNKRTDEYGGDISCRLRLTLEVIEEVRKMCGKDFIIDVRISGDEYTDGGLNINDMIYVSKTLEKAGVDMLHVSGGTTIARGSSIPAPGTKMGSHALLSEEIKKHVSIPVATVGRITEPWIADELIANDKADICMIGRANLCDAQFVNKAMNGHVEDIRPCIGCLRCLTGIMFGKRVSCTINPSLEIENEDTIKEAEAKKNVLVIGSGPAGMEAAFVAHKRGHHVVLCEKDDKLGGEMNLAAVPIAKQDLTLVIKYMAHKLEGVDVRLNTEVTLEMLKNEFKDYEVIAGTGASPIVINPFTQFKSWMTADDVLAGRAFPGRKIVIIGGGSVGCETADYLAPLINDLFPRNRDVTLLEMADGVMMNESGPGRSLLVRRMMQKGIKIITSAKVESVTETEINYTLDGVTHTIKDADTLIFAAG
;
A
#
# COMPACT_ATOMS: atom_id res chain seq x y z
N MET A 1 -22.55 -16.01 17.17
CA MET A 1 -21.29 -16.00 17.92
C MET A 1 -20.90 -17.46 18.15
N CYS A 2 -20.22 -18.05 17.18
CA CYS A 2 -19.61 -19.38 17.30
C CYS A 2 -18.14 -19.21 16.90
N MET A 3 -17.28 -19.29 17.89
CA MET A 3 -15.85 -19.51 17.69
C MET A 3 -15.67 -20.98 17.34
N ILE A 4 -15.24 -21.27 16.11
CA ILE A 4 -14.77 -22.60 15.74
C ILE A 4 -13.24 -22.59 15.95
N PHE A 5 -12.80 -23.25 17.01
CA PHE A 5 -11.40 -23.62 17.18
C PHE A 5 -11.12 -24.82 16.28
N TYR A 6 -10.25 -24.66 15.30
CA TYR A 6 -9.64 -25.79 14.62
C TYR A 6 -8.45 -26.26 15.44
N SER A 7 -8.52 -27.51 15.92
CA SER A 7 -7.39 -28.23 16.49
C SER A 7 -6.42 -28.62 15.37
N GLN A 8 -5.16 -28.21 15.51
CA GLN A 8 -4.06 -28.74 14.72
C GLN A 8 -3.78 -30.17 15.19
N GLU A 9 -4.00 -31.14 14.31
CA GLU A 9 -3.25 -32.42 14.23
C GLU A 9 -3.89 -33.26 13.13
N GLU A 10 -3.47 -33.07 11.89
CA GLU A 10 -3.48 -34.13 10.88
C GLU A 10 -2.20 -34.01 10.05
N CYS A 11 -1.32 -35.00 10.25
CA CYS A 11 -0.11 -35.20 9.45
C CYS A 11 -0.50 -35.57 8.02
N TYR A 12 -0.21 -34.70 7.05
CA TYR A 12 -0.33 -35.01 5.63
C TYR A 12 0.94 -35.69 5.12
N ASN A 13 0.75 -36.84 4.47
CA ASN A 13 1.79 -37.59 3.76
C ASN A 13 2.20 -36.85 2.48
N GLY A 14 3.50 -36.85 2.18
CA GLY A 14 4.16 -35.97 1.20
C GLY A 14 3.94 -36.20 -0.30
N ASP A 15 3.08 -37.12 -0.75
CA ASP A 15 2.95 -37.49 -2.17
C ASP A 15 1.68 -36.98 -2.89
N GLU A 16 0.77 -36.32 -2.20
CA GLU A 16 -0.47 -35.75 -2.79
C GLU A 16 -0.41 -34.24 -3.07
N ARG A 17 0.72 -33.57 -2.86
CA ARG A 17 0.82 -32.10 -2.90
C ARG A 17 0.76 -31.50 -4.31
N GLU A 18 1.14 -32.22 -5.36
CA GLU A 18 1.16 -31.65 -6.73
C GLU A 18 -0.24 -31.48 -7.35
N ASP A 19 -1.24 -32.21 -6.88
CA ASP A 19 -2.62 -32.18 -7.44
C ASP A 19 -3.59 -31.27 -6.66
N ILE A 20 -3.23 -30.84 -5.45
CA ILE A 20 -4.08 -30.03 -4.57
C ILE A 20 -4.02 -28.55 -4.95
N SER A 21 -2.87 -28.04 -5.39
CA SER A 21 -2.57 -26.62 -5.55
C SER A 21 -3.38 -25.90 -6.65
N MET A 22 -3.59 -26.56 -7.81
CA MET A 22 -4.43 -25.96 -8.87
C MET A 22 -5.92 -26.03 -8.58
N LYS A 23 -6.35 -26.85 -7.61
CA LYS A 23 -7.76 -26.91 -7.16
C LYS A 23 -8.10 -25.85 -6.11
N GLU A 24 -7.11 -25.36 -5.35
CA GLU A 24 -7.34 -24.47 -4.20
C GLU A 24 -7.78 -23.05 -4.62
N PHE A 25 -7.23 -22.50 -5.74
CA PHE A 25 -7.58 -21.17 -6.24
C PHE A 25 -8.03 -21.22 -7.71
N SER A 26 -8.94 -22.14 -8.03
CA SER A 26 -9.36 -22.43 -9.41
C SER A 26 -10.06 -21.26 -10.11
N HIS A 27 -10.75 -20.40 -9.36
CA HIS A 27 -11.41 -19.22 -9.93
C HIS A 27 -10.37 -18.16 -10.32
N LEU A 28 -9.40 -17.90 -9.43
CA LEU A 28 -8.35 -16.90 -9.63
C LEU A 28 -7.44 -17.22 -10.82
N PHE A 29 -7.13 -18.52 -11.02
CA PHE A 29 -6.21 -18.97 -12.07
C PHE A 29 -6.91 -19.41 -13.35
N SER A 30 -8.24 -19.26 -13.45
CA SER A 30 -8.96 -19.46 -14.70
C SER A 30 -8.68 -18.34 -15.70
N PRO A 31 -8.59 -18.63 -17.02
CA PRO A 31 -8.41 -17.60 -18.03
C PRO A 31 -9.64 -16.68 -18.12
N ILE A 32 -9.42 -15.46 -18.64
CA ILE A 32 -10.48 -14.49 -18.88
C ILE A 32 -10.30 -13.81 -20.22
N LYS A 33 -11.41 -13.48 -20.91
CA LYS A 33 -11.40 -12.70 -22.14
C LYS A 33 -11.65 -11.21 -21.81
N VAL A 34 -10.77 -10.34 -22.29
CA VAL A 34 -10.89 -8.88 -22.22
C VAL A 34 -10.86 -8.35 -23.66
N GLY A 35 -11.94 -7.76 -24.13
CA GLY A 35 -12.12 -7.48 -25.55
C GLY A 35 -11.97 -8.76 -26.39
N GLU A 36 -11.06 -8.76 -27.35
CA GLU A 36 -10.75 -9.96 -28.16
C GLU A 36 -9.57 -10.78 -27.60
N THR A 37 -8.90 -10.30 -26.54
CA THR A 37 -7.70 -10.93 -25.98
C THR A 37 -8.03 -11.88 -24.84
N VAL A 38 -7.46 -13.08 -24.86
CA VAL A 38 -7.50 -14.04 -23.72
C VAL A 38 -6.30 -13.79 -22.83
N VAL A 39 -6.55 -13.59 -21.53
CA VAL A 39 -5.53 -13.46 -20.50
C VAL A 39 -5.50 -14.74 -19.66
N LYS A 40 -4.30 -15.23 -19.37
CA LYS A 40 -4.07 -16.57 -18.79
C LYS A 40 -4.66 -16.80 -17.39
N ASN A 41 -4.86 -15.74 -16.61
CA ASN A 41 -5.48 -15.78 -15.26
C ASN A 41 -6.14 -14.45 -14.92
N ARG A 42 -6.78 -14.37 -13.74
CA ARG A 42 -7.53 -13.20 -13.26
C ARG A 42 -6.73 -12.34 -12.28
N VAL A 43 -5.41 -12.53 -12.19
CA VAL A 43 -4.53 -11.70 -11.38
C VAL A 43 -3.89 -10.63 -12.27
N PHE A 44 -4.34 -9.40 -12.12
CA PHE A 44 -3.78 -8.26 -12.83
C PHE A 44 -3.01 -7.36 -11.86
N MET A 45 -1.95 -6.70 -12.34
CA MET A 45 -1.22 -5.70 -11.56
C MET A 45 -1.77 -4.31 -11.88
N PRO A 46 -2.28 -3.56 -10.88
CA PRO A 46 -2.75 -2.18 -11.08
C PRO A 46 -1.57 -1.20 -11.23
N PRO A 47 -1.81 -0.01 -11.76
CA PRO A 47 -0.81 1.04 -11.87
C PRO A 47 -0.33 1.51 -10.49
N ILE A 48 0.98 1.53 -10.31
CA ILE A 48 1.66 2.04 -9.11
C ILE A 48 2.91 2.77 -9.55
N SER A 49 3.00 4.09 -9.32
CA SER A 49 4.20 4.86 -9.63
C SER A 49 5.43 4.31 -8.88
N THR A 50 6.55 4.25 -9.57
CA THR A 50 7.81 3.68 -9.07
C THR A 50 8.94 4.70 -8.93
N ASN A 51 8.86 5.82 -9.64
CA ASN A 51 9.97 6.77 -9.85
C ASN A 51 11.23 6.11 -10.43
N LEU A 52 11.06 5.09 -11.29
CA LEU A 52 12.17 4.41 -11.96
C LEU A 52 12.44 4.93 -13.38
N ALA A 53 11.53 5.71 -13.97
CA ALA A 53 11.79 6.35 -15.25
C ALA A 53 12.78 7.51 -15.11
N ASP A 54 13.49 7.82 -16.18
CA ASP A 54 14.37 9.00 -16.26
C ASP A 54 13.82 9.98 -17.29
N LYS A 55 13.37 11.15 -16.85
CA LYS A 55 12.76 12.18 -17.71
C LYS A 55 11.67 11.63 -18.63
N GLY A 56 10.86 10.72 -18.12
CA GLY A 56 9.80 10.06 -18.87
C GLY A 56 10.23 8.82 -19.68
N TYR A 57 11.52 8.59 -19.87
CA TYR A 57 12.03 7.45 -20.60
C TYR A 57 12.05 6.18 -19.74
N VAL A 58 11.71 5.06 -20.37
CA VAL A 58 11.79 3.71 -19.78
C VAL A 58 13.26 3.37 -19.53
N THR A 59 13.61 3.04 -18.29
CA THR A 59 14.96 2.61 -17.87
C THR A 59 15.06 1.08 -17.80
N ASP A 60 16.29 0.54 -17.72
CA ASP A 60 16.51 -0.89 -17.51
C ASP A 60 15.94 -1.38 -16.18
N ALA A 61 15.99 -0.55 -15.13
CA ALA A 61 15.38 -0.83 -13.85
C ALA A 61 13.85 -0.99 -13.96
N LEU A 62 13.20 -0.14 -14.75
CA LEU A 62 11.76 -0.22 -15.00
C LEU A 62 11.39 -1.46 -15.80
N VAL A 63 12.20 -1.82 -16.82
CA VAL A 63 12.03 -3.07 -17.58
C VAL A 63 12.15 -4.27 -16.65
N ALA A 64 13.19 -4.33 -15.81
CA ALA A 64 13.40 -5.42 -14.85
C ALA A 64 12.24 -5.51 -13.84
N HIS A 65 11.74 -4.36 -13.37
CA HIS A 65 10.62 -4.28 -12.45
C HIS A 65 9.37 -4.97 -13.01
N TYR A 66 8.92 -4.62 -14.20
CA TYR A 66 7.72 -5.22 -14.80
C TYR A 66 7.95 -6.66 -15.28
N ALA A 67 9.13 -6.96 -15.86
CA ALA A 67 9.49 -8.31 -16.27
C ALA A 67 9.50 -9.30 -15.10
N ALA A 68 9.95 -8.88 -13.91
CA ALA A 68 9.94 -9.75 -12.73
C ALA A 68 8.52 -10.17 -12.33
N ARG A 69 7.53 -9.29 -12.42
CA ARG A 69 6.11 -9.58 -12.12
C ARG A 69 5.46 -10.43 -13.21
N ALA A 70 5.77 -10.16 -14.48
CA ALA A 70 5.34 -10.99 -15.59
C ALA A 70 5.88 -12.43 -15.47
N LYS A 71 7.19 -12.59 -15.17
CA LYS A 71 7.84 -13.86 -14.85
C LYS A 71 7.22 -14.53 -13.61
N GLY A 72 6.77 -13.71 -12.65
CA GLY A 72 6.09 -14.15 -11.44
C GLY A 72 4.67 -14.65 -11.64
N GLY A 73 4.14 -14.65 -12.87
CA GLY A 73 2.88 -15.28 -13.24
C GLY A 73 1.70 -14.33 -13.42
N VAL A 74 1.85 -13.01 -13.25
CA VAL A 74 0.79 -12.03 -13.48
C VAL A 74 0.24 -12.17 -14.91
N GLY A 75 -1.10 -12.13 -15.05
CA GLY A 75 -1.77 -12.29 -16.35
C GLY A 75 -1.73 -11.02 -17.20
N LEU A 76 -1.95 -9.87 -16.57
CA LEU A 76 -1.91 -8.57 -17.22
C LEU A 76 -1.35 -7.52 -16.28
N ILE A 77 -0.50 -6.64 -16.79
CA ILE A 77 0.08 -5.51 -16.08
C ILE A 77 -0.46 -4.20 -16.65
N VAL A 78 -1.09 -3.40 -15.77
CA VAL A 78 -1.30 -1.98 -16.04
C VAL A 78 -0.09 -1.24 -15.48
N THR A 79 0.66 -0.56 -16.34
CA THR A 79 1.85 0.18 -15.89
C THR A 79 1.46 1.44 -15.12
N GLU A 80 2.43 2.02 -14.41
CA GLU A 80 2.25 3.32 -13.74
C GLU A 80 1.75 4.41 -14.70
N VAL A 81 1.31 5.54 -14.15
CA VAL A 81 0.85 6.70 -14.93
C VAL A 81 1.86 7.07 -16.01
N THR A 82 1.34 7.26 -17.22
CA THR A 82 2.10 7.59 -18.42
C THR A 82 1.55 8.89 -19.01
N THR A 83 2.36 9.94 -18.95
CA THR A 83 1.94 11.30 -19.35
C THR A 83 1.79 11.40 -20.85
N VAL A 84 0.64 11.93 -21.30
CA VAL A 84 0.29 12.07 -22.72
C VAL A 84 0.70 13.40 -23.36
N GLU A 85 1.21 14.33 -22.52
CA GLU A 85 1.58 15.68 -22.95
C GLU A 85 2.87 16.16 -22.25
N PRO A 86 3.65 17.11 -22.84
CA PRO A 86 4.99 17.44 -22.34
C PRO A 86 5.05 18.47 -21.21
N THR A 87 3.95 19.22 -20.95
CA THR A 87 3.99 20.44 -20.14
C THR A 87 3.83 20.18 -18.65
N TYR A 88 2.93 19.24 -18.32
CA TYR A 88 2.54 18.94 -16.96
C TYR A 88 3.05 17.55 -16.54
N ILE A 89 3.96 17.50 -15.59
CA ILE A 89 4.55 16.27 -15.07
C ILE A 89 3.86 15.93 -13.76
N TYR A 90 3.42 14.68 -13.56
CA TYR A 90 2.81 14.25 -12.30
C TYR A 90 3.86 14.01 -11.21
N LEU A 91 4.80 13.10 -11.46
CA LEU A 91 5.98 12.88 -10.61
C LEU A 91 7.23 12.87 -11.49
N PRO A 92 8.39 13.34 -11.00
CA PRO A 92 9.61 13.44 -11.82
C PRO A 92 10.10 12.13 -12.42
N GLY A 93 9.77 11.01 -11.80
CA GLY A 93 10.17 9.66 -12.23
C GLY A 93 9.06 8.85 -12.91
N ASP A 94 7.94 9.45 -13.27
CA ASP A 94 6.88 8.78 -14.03
C ASP A 94 7.21 8.69 -15.53
N MET A 95 6.58 7.72 -16.21
CA MET A 95 6.76 7.50 -17.65
C MET A 95 6.03 8.54 -18.50
N SER A 96 6.48 8.67 -19.74
CA SER A 96 5.85 9.52 -20.76
C SER A 96 5.75 8.83 -22.12
N ILE A 97 4.83 9.31 -22.96
CA ILE A 97 4.64 8.84 -24.35
C ILE A 97 4.12 9.97 -25.27
N HIS A 98 4.38 11.20 -24.91
CA HIS A 98 3.92 12.35 -25.69
C HIS A 98 4.66 12.55 -27.03
N ASP A 99 5.77 11.86 -27.24
CA ASP A 99 6.63 11.98 -28.43
C ASP A 99 7.11 10.61 -28.91
N ASP A 100 7.44 10.49 -30.21
CA ASP A 100 7.88 9.23 -30.81
C ASP A 100 9.23 8.74 -30.27
N SER A 101 10.05 9.62 -29.71
CA SER A 101 11.34 9.27 -29.10
C SER A 101 11.22 8.32 -27.91
N PHE A 102 10.04 8.21 -27.29
CA PHE A 102 9.78 7.27 -26.18
C PHE A 102 9.50 5.85 -26.68
N ILE A 103 9.09 5.65 -27.95
CA ILE A 103 8.69 4.34 -28.51
C ILE A 103 9.75 3.24 -28.30
N PRO A 104 11.05 3.47 -28.54
CA PRO A 104 12.06 2.40 -28.39
C PRO A 104 12.14 1.85 -26.96
N GLY A 105 12.05 2.70 -25.94
CA GLY A 105 12.04 2.26 -24.53
C GLY A 105 10.79 1.46 -24.19
N TRP A 106 9.63 1.91 -24.64
CA TRP A 106 8.37 1.18 -24.48
C TRP A 106 8.40 -0.18 -25.18
N LYS A 107 8.97 -0.26 -26.41
CA LYS A 107 9.12 -1.53 -27.13
C LYS A 107 9.97 -2.53 -26.33
N LYS A 108 11.09 -2.10 -25.75
CA LYS A 108 11.92 -2.93 -24.87
C LYS A 108 11.12 -3.46 -23.67
N LEU A 109 10.27 -2.63 -23.08
CA LEU A 109 9.43 -3.00 -21.94
C LEU A 109 8.36 -4.02 -22.34
N THR A 110 7.62 -3.78 -23.42
CA THR A 110 6.56 -4.69 -23.89
C THR A 110 7.13 -6.05 -24.27
N GLU A 111 8.24 -6.08 -25.00
CA GLU A 111 8.94 -7.31 -25.38
C GLU A 111 9.37 -8.12 -24.12
N ALA A 112 9.90 -7.46 -23.09
CA ALA A 112 10.32 -8.12 -21.85
C ALA A 112 9.15 -8.72 -21.07
N VAL A 113 7.98 -8.07 -21.07
CA VAL A 113 6.76 -8.57 -20.40
C VAL A 113 6.14 -9.73 -21.19
N HIS A 114 6.07 -9.61 -22.51
CA HIS A 114 5.46 -10.62 -23.40
C HIS A 114 6.22 -11.97 -23.39
N GLN A 115 7.51 -11.99 -23.04
CA GLN A 115 8.28 -13.24 -22.87
C GLN A 115 7.64 -14.23 -21.90
N TYR A 116 6.78 -13.75 -21.01
CA TYR A 116 6.14 -14.54 -19.94
C TYR A 116 4.63 -14.71 -20.12
N ASP A 117 4.12 -14.55 -21.37
CA ASP A 117 2.68 -14.60 -21.66
C ASP A 117 1.87 -13.68 -20.71
N CYS A 118 2.36 -12.48 -20.51
CA CYS A 118 1.72 -11.42 -19.71
C CYS A 118 1.35 -10.25 -20.63
N LYS A 119 0.11 -9.76 -20.53
CA LYS A 119 -0.35 -8.60 -21.30
C LYS A 119 0.06 -7.30 -20.62
N ILE A 120 0.18 -6.21 -21.39
CA ILE A 120 0.63 -4.92 -20.85
C ILE A 120 -0.20 -3.76 -21.40
N LEU A 121 -0.77 -2.97 -20.48
CA LEU A 121 -1.53 -1.76 -20.76
C LEU A 121 -0.88 -0.55 -20.07
N PRO A 122 -0.35 0.43 -20.80
CA PRO A 122 0.04 1.72 -20.21
C PRO A 122 -1.16 2.48 -19.66
N GLN A 123 -1.05 3.03 -18.41
CA GLN A 123 -2.08 3.93 -17.89
C GLN A 123 -1.88 5.34 -18.44
N LEU A 124 -2.69 5.76 -19.41
CA LEU A 124 -2.64 7.10 -19.98
C LEU A 124 -3.23 8.14 -19.01
N PHE A 125 -2.50 9.23 -18.83
CA PHE A 125 -2.81 10.23 -17.82
C PHE A 125 -2.45 11.65 -18.25
N HIS A 126 -3.32 12.61 -17.91
CA HIS A 126 -3.04 14.03 -17.98
C HIS A 126 -3.12 14.61 -16.56
N PRO A 127 -1.99 15.05 -15.96
CA PRO A 127 -1.93 15.47 -14.56
C PRO A 127 -2.82 16.67 -14.23
N ALA A 128 -2.89 17.65 -15.11
CA ALA A 128 -3.67 18.89 -14.93
C ALA A 128 -3.30 19.59 -13.60
N TYR A 129 -4.29 19.87 -12.74
CA TYR A 129 -4.11 20.52 -11.44
C TYR A 129 -3.38 19.68 -10.39
N MET A 130 -3.06 18.43 -10.72
CA MET A 130 -2.27 17.53 -9.87
C MET A 130 -0.79 17.50 -10.27
N ALA A 131 -0.40 18.25 -11.30
CA ALA A 131 0.98 18.28 -11.76
C ALA A 131 1.94 18.79 -10.69
N PHE A 132 3.13 18.22 -10.66
CA PHE A 132 4.21 18.65 -9.79
C PHE A 132 4.66 20.08 -10.18
N PRO A 133 4.77 21.01 -9.23
CA PRO A 133 5.14 22.39 -9.54
C PRO A 133 6.65 22.49 -9.82
N ILE A 134 7.03 22.41 -11.11
CA ILE A 134 8.41 22.62 -11.57
C ILE A 134 8.57 24.10 -11.95
N PRO A 135 9.72 24.75 -11.65
CA PRO A 135 9.99 26.10 -12.10
C PRO A 135 9.83 26.23 -13.61
N GLY A 136 9.02 27.21 -14.07
CA GLY A 136 8.71 27.42 -15.48
C GLY A 136 7.46 26.69 -15.99
N THR A 137 6.84 25.81 -15.21
CA THR A 137 5.53 25.22 -15.57
C THR A 137 4.47 26.32 -15.65
N PRO A 138 3.67 26.39 -16.72
CA PRO A 138 2.55 27.30 -16.82
C PRO A 138 1.55 27.10 -15.68
N ARG A 139 0.69 28.11 -15.46
CA ARG A 139 -0.41 27.98 -14.49
C ARG A 139 -1.19 26.69 -14.76
N LEU A 140 -1.37 25.88 -13.72
CA LEU A 140 -2.06 24.59 -13.80
C LEU A 140 -3.47 24.75 -14.37
N ILE A 141 -3.93 23.75 -15.12
CA ILE A 141 -5.27 23.71 -15.69
C ILE A 141 -6.16 22.75 -14.92
N ALA A 142 -7.46 23.02 -14.92
CA ALA A 142 -8.47 22.17 -14.29
C ALA A 142 -9.80 22.29 -15.05
N PRO A 143 -10.81 21.46 -14.77
CA PRO A 143 -12.16 21.68 -15.34
C PRO A 143 -12.71 23.08 -15.04
N SER A 144 -12.48 23.57 -13.83
CA SER A 144 -12.89 24.87 -13.32
C SER A 144 -11.78 25.49 -12.46
N ASN A 145 -11.93 26.74 -12.01
CA ASN A 145 -10.95 27.40 -11.14
C ASN A 145 -10.99 26.83 -9.70
N VAL A 146 -11.08 25.52 -9.57
CA VAL A 146 -11.11 24.77 -8.32
C VAL A 146 -9.93 23.81 -8.31
N GLY A 147 -9.07 23.94 -7.32
CA GLY A 147 -7.90 23.07 -7.11
C GLY A 147 -7.97 22.34 -5.78
N PRO A 148 -7.02 21.44 -5.53
CA PRO A 148 -6.92 20.76 -4.25
C PRO A 148 -6.61 21.78 -3.12
N TYR A 149 -7.06 21.48 -1.91
CA TYR A 149 -6.95 22.37 -0.74
C TYR A 149 -5.50 22.77 -0.39
N TYR A 150 -4.51 22.01 -0.84
CA TYR A 150 -3.08 22.27 -0.65
C TYR A 150 -2.45 23.10 -1.77
N ALA A 151 -3.20 23.43 -2.82
CA ALA A 151 -2.69 24.24 -3.93
C ALA A 151 -2.45 25.67 -3.46
N LYS A 152 -1.24 26.18 -3.72
CA LYS A 152 -0.88 27.59 -3.38
C LYS A 152 -1.63 28.60 -4.24
N GLU A 153 -1.96 28.23 -5.46
CA GLU A 153 -2.69 29.04 -6.43
C GLU A 153 -3.81 28.20 -7.07
N ALA A 154 -4.99 28.79 -7.22
CA ALA A 154 -6.09 28.12 -7.91
C ALA A 154 -5.70 27.87 -9.40
N PRO A 155 -5.96 26.69 -9.95
CA PRO A 155 -5.75 26.44 -11.37
C PRO A 155 -6.66 27.32 -12.22
N ARG A 156 -6.37 27.45 -13.51
CA ARG A 156 -7.29 28.07 -14.46
C ARG A 156 -8.20 27.01 -15.09
N SER A 157 -9.39 27.42 -15.51
CA SER A 157 -10.23 26.55 -16.35
C SER A 157 -9.55 26.30 -17.68
N VAL A 158 -9.56 25.04 -18.13
CA VAL A 158 -9.12 24.64 -19.46
C VAL A 158 -10.14 25.12 -20.52
N THR A 159 -9.68 25.60 -21.66
CA THR A 159 -10.54 26.03 -22.76
C THR A 159 -10.99 24.85 -23.62
N LYS A 160 -12.05 25.04 -24.44
CA LYS A 160 -12.52 24.00 -25.35
C LYS A 160 -11.51 23.68 -26.46
N GLU A 161 -10.75 24.66 -26.88
CA GLU A 161 -9.68 24.51 -27.88
C GLU A 161 -8.55 23.64 -27.33
N GLU A 162 -8.17 23.87 -26.07
CA GLU A 162 -7.19 23.02 -25.36
C GLU A 162 -7.70 21.59 -25.19
N LEU A 163 -9.00 21.41 -24.86
CA LEU A 163 -9.59 20.07 -24.75
C LEU A 163 -9.45 19.27 -26.06
N LYS A 164 -9.68 19.92 -27.24
CA LYS A 164 -9.50 19.25 -28.53
C LYS A 164 -8.06 18.79 -28.76
N VAL A 165 -7.09 19.60 -28.34
CA VAL A 165 -5.66 19.22 -28.40
C VAL A 165 -5.38 18.03 -27.47
N ILE A 166 -5.88 18.08 -26.22
CA ILE A 166 -5.67 17.02 -25.23
C ILE A 166 -6.30 15.70 -25.69
N ILE A 167 -7.52 15.72 -26.24
CA ILE A 167 -8.17 14.52 -26.80
C ILE A 167 -7.27 13.87 -27.85
N LYS A 168 -6.74 14.67 -28.78
CA LYS A 168 -5.82 14.19 -29.81
C LYS A 168 -4.54 13.61 -29.21
N GLN A 169 -3.96 14.25 -28.16
CA GLN A 169 -2.78 13.76 -27.47
C GLN A 169 -3.00 12.37 -26.84
N PHE A 170 -4.17 12.09 -26.27
CA PHE A 170 -4.52 10.75 -25.79
C PHE A 170 -4.54 9.73 -26.91
N GLY A 171 -5.16 10.05 -28.05
CA GLY A 171 -5.18 9.16 -29.22
C GLY A 171 -3.77 8.89 -29.77
N GLU A 172 -2.95 9.93 -29.93
CA GLU A 172 -1.56 9.82 -30.39
C GLU A 172 -0.71 9.01 -29.42
N ALA A 173 -0.88 9.20 -28.09
CA ALA A 173 -0.21 8.44 -27.05
C ALA A 173 -0.58 6.95 -27.15
N ALA A 174 -1.86 6.63 -27.30
CA ALA A 174 -2.35 5.26 -27.49
C ALA A 174 -1.76 4.60 -28.74
N LEU A 175 -1.68 5.35 -29.86
CA LEU A 175 -1.08 4.84 -31.09
C LEU A 175 0.42 4.55 -30.91
N ARG A 176 1.16 5.40 -30.19
CA ARG A 176 2.59 5.19 -29.94
C ARG A 176 2.82 3.94 -29.10
N VAL A 177 2.06 3.73 -28.01
CA VAL A 177 2.22 2.51 -27.19
C VAL A 177 1.77 1.26 -27.94
N LYS A 178 0.75 1.34 -28.79
CA LYS A 178 0.39 0.26 -29.71
C LYS A 178 1.53 -0.05 -30.68
N THR A 179 2.17 0.97 -31.26
CA THR A 179 3.35 0.81 -32.14
C THR A 179 4.53 0.17 -31.38
N ALA A 180 4.65 0.42 -30.07
CA ALA A 180 5.63 -0.22 -29.20
C ALA A 180 5.25 -1.64 -28.77
N GLY A 181 4.07 -2.16 -29.15
CA GLY A 181 3.64 -3.53 -28.90
C GLY A 181 2.72 -3.70 -27.67
N ALA A 182 2.19 -2.64 -27.08
CA ALA A 182 1.22 -2.77 -26.00
C ALA A 182 -0.10 -3.41 -26.48
N ASP A 183 -0.74 -4.22 -25.62
CA ASP A 183 -2.00 -4.91 -25.93
C ASP A 183 -3.22 -4.00 -25.84
N GLY A 184 -3.10 -2.87 -25.16
CA GLY A 184 -4.16 -1.89 -24.92
C GLY A 184 -3.66 -0.70 -24.11
N VAL A 185 -4.61 0.07 -23.57
CA VAL A 185 -4.36 1.17 -22.64
C VAL A 185 -5.38 1.16 -21.51
N GLU A 186 -4.97 1.64 -20.33
CA GLU A 186 -5.92 2.06 -19.28
C GLU A 186 -6.05 3.58 -19.32
N ILE A 187 -7.29 4.09 -19.35
CA ILE A 187 -7.60 5.51 -19.25
C ILE A 187 -7.93 5.85 -17.80
N HIS A 188 -7.17 6.75 -17.20
CA HIS A 188 -7.36 7.13 -15.79
C HIS A 188 -8.45 8.20 -15.65
N ALA A 189 -9.64 7.79 -15.16
CA ALA A 189 -10.78 8.70 -14.89
C ALA A 189 -11.29 8.58 -13.42
N ALA A 190 -10.42 8.16 -12.49
CA ALA A 190 -10.78 7.88 -11.09
C ALA A 190 -10.32 8.98 -10.11
N HIS A 191 -10.82 8.91 -8.86
CA HIS A 191 -10.34 9.62 -7.68
C HIS A 191 -10.48 11.14 -7.71
N ALA A 192 -11.29 11.70 -8.62
CA ALA A 192 -11.26 13.12 -8.94
C ALA A 192 -9.81 13.59 -9.17
N HIS A 193 -9.01 12.78 -9.88
CA HIS A 193 -7.57 12.92 -9.99
C HIS A 193 -7.18 13.14 -11.47
N GLY A 194 -6.24 14.06 -11.72
CA GLY A 194 -5.91 14.47 -13.07
C GLY A 194 -7.08 15.11 -13.81
N LEU A 195 -6.94 15.23 -15.13
CA LEU A 195 -7.93 15.97 -15.93
C LEU A 195 -9.27 15.22 -16.03
N LEU A 196 -9.25 13.96 -16.49
CA LEU A 196 -10.48 13.20 -16.75
C LEU A 196 -11.28 12.91 -15.47
N GLY A 197 -10.60 12.47 -14.39
CA GLY A 197 -11.25 12.29 -13.10
C GLY A 197 -11.80 13.60 -12.53
N GLY A 198 -11.08 14.71 -12.74
CA GLY A 198 -11.54 16.04 -12.36
C GLY A 198 -12.77 16.52 -13.14
N PHE A 199 -12.85 16.22 -14.44
CA PHE A 199 -14.04 16.53 -15.27
C PHE A 199 -15.26 15.74 -14.81
N LEU A 200 -15.10 14.46 -14.50
CA LEU A 200 -16.19 13.59 -14.07
C LEU A 200 -16.75 14.00 -12.71
N SER A 201 -15.86 14.38 -11.77
CA SER A 201 -16.24 14.71 -10.39
C SER A 201 -16.93 16.06 -10.26
N PRO A 202 -18.10 16.15 -9.62
CA PRO A 202 -18.77 17.42 -9.32
C PRO A 202 -18.03 18.27 -8.30
N LEU A 203 -17.04 17.70 -7.58
CA LEU A 203 -16.20 18.43 -6.61
C LEU A 203 -15.34 19.48 -7.31
N TYR A 204 -14.79 19.15 -8.50
CA TYR A 204 -13.88 20.01 -9.26
C TYR A 204 -14.51 20.61 -10.52
N ASN A 205 -15.50 19.95 -11.12
CA ASN A 205 -16.16 20.44 -12.32
C ASN A 205 -17.38 21.30 -11.98
N LYS A 206 -17.21 22.64 -12.05
CA LYS A 206 -18.26 23.65 -11.87
C LYS A 206 -18.61 24.36 -13.18
N ARG A 207 -18.32 23.73 -14.33
CA ARG A 207 -18.62 24.27 -15.66
C ARG A 207 -20.13 24.31 -15.90
N THR A 208 -20.55 25.24 -16.74
CA THR A 208 -21.95 25.43 -17.18
C THR A 208 -22.12 25.22 -18.70
N ASP A 209 -21.05 24.80 -19.38
CA ASP A 209 -21.10 24.43 -20.80
C ASP A 209 -21.33 22.91 -20.97
N GLU A 210 -21.20 22.40 -22.20
CA GLU A 210 -21.44 21.00 -22.56
C GLU A 210 -20.50 19.98 -21.89
N TYR A 211 -19.50 20.42 -21.13
CA TYR A 211 -18.57 19.59 -20.35
C TYR A 211 -18.85 19.64 -18.85
N GLY A 212 -19.91 20.33 -18.40
CA GLY A 212 -20.23 20.51 -16.99
C GLY A 212 -21.71 20.34 -16.65
N GLY A 213 -22.10 20.53 -15.39
CA GLY A 213 -23.47 20.36 -14.93
C GLY A 213 -23.87 18.90 -14.74
N ASP A 214 -24.71 18.36 -15.60
CA ASP A 214 -25.18 16.97 -15.54
C ASP A 214 -24.05 15.96 -15.71
N ILE A 215 -24.22 14.74 -15.15
CA ILE A 215 -23.22 13.67 -15.23
C ILE A 215 -22.91 13.26 -16.68
N SER A 216 -23.89 13.29 -17.56
CA SER A 216 -23.70 13.02 -18.99
C SER A 216 -22.78 14.02 -19.65
N CYS A 217 -22.88 15.29 -19.27
CA CYS A 217 -21.98 16.36 -19.75
C CYS A 217 -20.59 16.27 -19.12
N ARG A 218 -20.51 15.92 -17.82
CA ARG A 218 -19.19 15.73 -17.15
C ARG A 218 -18.42 14.53 -17.68
N LEU A 219 -19.12 13.49 -18.16
CA LEU A 219 -18.50 12.30 -18.76
C LEU A 219 -18.01 12.55 -20.21
N ARG A 220 -18.50 13.57 -20.88
CA ARG A 220 -18.24 13.87 -22.31
C ARG A 220 -16.76 13.80 -22.68
N LEU A 221 -15.88 14.47 -21.93
CA LEU A 221 -14.45 14.48 -22.24
C LEU A 221 -13.86 13.07 -22.27
N THR A 222 -14.23 12.22 -21.32
CA THR A 222 -13.76 10.81 -21.27
C THR A 222 -14.27 10.02 -22.47
N LEU A 223 -15.52 10.24 -22.90
CA LEU A 223 -16.08 9.59 -24.09
C LEU A 223 -15.37 10.02 -25.38
N GLU A 224 -15.07 11.31 -25.52
CA GLU A 224 -14.34 11.85 -26.68
C GLU A 224 -12.90 11.31 -26.75
N VAL A 225 -12.24 11.12 -25.60
CA VAL A 225 -10.93 10.45 -25.50
C VAL A 225 -11.03 8.99 -25.93
N ILE A 226 -12.03 8.24 -25.47
CA ILE A 226 -12.25 6.84 -25.84
C ILE A 226 -12.50 6.72 -27.35
N GLU A 227 -13.32 7.60 -27.92
CA GLU A 227 -13.61 7.64 -29.35
C GLU A 227 -12.33 7.88 -30.16
N GLU A 228 -11.50 8.85 -29.77
CA GLU A 228 -10.25 9.14 -30.48
C GLU A 228 -9.24 8.00 -30.38
N VAL A 229 -9.09 7.39 -29.19
CA VAL A 229 -8.24 6.18 -29.00
C VAL A 229 -8.75 5.04 -29.89
N ARG A 230 -10.04 4.76 -29.89
CA ARG A 230 -10.65 3.70 -30.70
C ARG A 230 -10.47 3.96 -32.20
N LYS A 231 -10.64 5.20 -32.64
CA LYS A 231 -10.41 5.64 -34.04
C LYS A 231 -8.96 5.42 -34.46
N MET A 232 -7.98 5.74 -33.61
CA MET A 232 -6.56 5.63 -33.96
C MET A 232 -6.02 4.21 -33.83
N CYS A 233 -6.51 3.46 -32.83
CA CYS A 233 -5.96 2.14 -32.52
C CYS A 233 -6.80 0.96 -33.03
N GLY A 234 -8.06 1.18 -33.46
CA GLY A 234 -8.93 0.12 -33.96
C GLY A 234 -9.59 -0.70 -32.82
N LYS A 235 -10.42 -1.69 -33.22
CA LYS A 235 -11.31 -2.42 -32.31
C LYS A 235 -10.61 -3.50 -31.48
N ASP A 236 -9.47 -4.02 -31.93
CA ASP A 236 -8.77 -5.15 -31.29
C ASP A 236 -7.79 -4.68 -30.19
N PHE A 237 -7.66 -3.37 -30.01
CA PHE A 237 -6.81 -2.76 -28.99
C PHE A 237 -7.62 -2.55 -27.71
N ILE A 238 -7.20 -3.14 -26.59
CA ILE A 238 -7.94 -3.10 -25.33
C ILE A 238 -8.04 -1.66 -24.82
N ILE A 239 -9.24 -1.23 -24.46
CA ILE A 239 -9.49 0.00 -23.72
C ILE A 239 -10.06 -0.37 -22.36
N ASP A 240 -9.24 -0.22 -21.31
CA ASP A 240 -9.66 -0.26 -19.91
C ASP A 240 -9.92 1.17 -19.41
N VAL A 241 -10.91 1.35 -18.56
CA VAL A 241 -11.16 2.64 -17.89
C VAL A 241 -11.17 2.46 -16.39
N ARG A 242 -10.25 3.16 -15.72
CA ARG A 242 -10.23 3.19 -14.26
C ARG A 242 -11.17 4.26 -13.73
N ILE A 243 -12.09 3.86 -12.84
CA ILE A 243 -13.11 4.71 -12.23
C ILE A 243 -13.13 4.56 -10.70
N SER A 244 -13.67 5.57 -9.99
CA SER A 244 -14.04 5.42 -8.58
C SER A 244 -15.52 5.06 -8.49
N GLY A 245 -15.86 3.89 -7.98
CA GLY A 245 -17.26 3.48 -7.80
C GLY A 245 -18.02 4.34 -6.79
N ASP A 246 -17.28 4.98 -5.85
CA ASP A 246 -17.80 6.01 -4.93
C ASP A 246 -16.63 6.91 -4.51
N GLU A 247 -16.84 8.22 -4.44
CA GLU A 247 -15.83 9.18 -4.00
C GLU A 247 -15.73 9.32 -2.47
N TYR A 248 -16.66 8.73 -1.72
CA TYR A 248 -16.73 8.78 -0.25
C TYR A 248 -16.62 10.20 0.32
N THR A 249 -17.18 11.17 -0.38
CA THR A 249 -17.11 12.59 -0.02
C THR A 249 -18.43 13.27 -0.33
N ASP A 250 -18.95 14.05 0.60
CA ASP A 250 -20.19 14.79 0.41
C ASP A 250 -20.13 15.67 -0.83
N GLY A 251 -21.16 15.56 -1.68
CA GLY A 251 -21.22 16.26 -2.95
C GLY A 251 -20.31 15.69 -4.06
N GLY A 252 -19.65 14.56 -3.81
CA GLY A 252 -18.93 13.78 -4.82
C GLY A 252 -19.81 12.78 -5.56
N LEU A 253 -19.18 11.97 -6.43
CA LEU A 253 -19.84 10.86 -7.13
C LEU A 253 -20.16 9.73 -6.16
N ASN A 254 -21.32 9.09 -6.35
CA ASN A 254 -21.77 7.92 -5.60
C ASN A 254 -22.00 6.74 -6.54
N ILE A 255 -22.31 5.57 -5.98
CA ILE A 255 -22.47 4.32 -6.74
C ILE A 255 -23.54 4.42 -7.85
N ASN A 256 -24.66 5.15 -7.63
CA ASN A 256 -25.71 5.30 -8.63
C ASN A 256 -25.21 6.11 -9.85
N ASP A 257 -24.44 7.18 -9.59
CA ASP A 257 -23.78 7.94 -10.66
C ASP A 257 -22.86 7.01 -11.47
N MET A 258 -22.12 6.16 -10.77
CA MET A 258 -21.11 5.30 -11.39
C MET A 258 -21.70 4.10 -12.13
N ILE A 259 -22.88 3.62 -11.77
CA ILE A 259 -23.65 2.66 -12.56
C ILE A 259 -24.03 3.30 -13.92
N TYR A 260 -24.51 4.55 -13.93
CA TYR A 260 -24.79 5.26 -15.18
C TYR A 260 -23.53 5.43 -16.03
N VAL A 261 -22.42 5.86 -15.43
CA VAL A 261 -21.11 6.03 -16.10
C VAL A 261 -20.66 4.70 -16.70
N SER A 262 -20.68 3.61 -15.94
CA SER A 262 -20.22 2.29 -16.38
C SER A 262 -21.00 1.75 -17.59
N LYS A 263 -22.34 1.87 -17.57
CA LYS A 263 -23.21 1.51 -18.70
C LYS A 263 -22.92 2.36 -19.95
N THR A 264 -22.57 3.62 -19.76
CA THR A 264 -22.25 4.53 -20.85
C THR A 264 -20.87 4.25 -21.45
N LEU A 265 -19.89 3.91 -20.61
CA LEU A 265 -18.55 3.49 -21.03
C LEU A 265 -18.59 2.18 -21.82
N GLU A 266 -19.35 1.18 -21.36
CA GLU A 266 -19.58 -0.08 -22.09
C GLU A 266 -20.16 0.19 -23.48
N LYS A 267 -21.19 1.04 -23.60
CA LYS A 267 -21.78 1.44 -24.89
C LYS A 267 -20.81 2.19 -25.79
N ALA A 268 -19.83 2.89 -25.22
CA ALA A 268 -18.78 3.58 -25.96
C ALA A 268 -17.67 2.64 -26.45
N GLY A 269 -17.77 1.32 -26.13
CA GLY A 269 -16.83 0.30 -26.60
C GLY A 269 -15.60 0.13 -25.70
N VAL A 270 -15.72 0.38 -24.41
CA VAL A 270 -14.74 0.01 -23.39
C VAL A 270 -14.77 -1.51 -23.21
N ASP A 271 -13.61 -2.15 -23.07
CA ASP A 271 -13.46 -3.60 -23.00
C ASP A 271 -13.40 -4.14 -21.57
N MET A 272 -13.07 -3.29 -20.57
CA MET A 272 -12.96 -3.63 -19.15
C MET A 272 -13.14 -2.38 -18.27
N LEU A 273 -13.60 -2.56 -17.05
CA LEU A 273 -13.66 -1.51 -16.04
C LEU A 273 -12.78 -1.86 -14.83
N HIS A 274 -11.86 -0.97 -14.47
CA HIS A 274 -11.07 -1.06 -13.25
C HIS A 274 -11.73 -0.21 -12.15
N VAL A 275 -12.47 -0.85 -11.24
CA VAL A 275 -13.24 -0.18 -10.19
C VAL A 275 -12.39 0.00 -8.93
N SER A 276 -12.16 1.25 -8.59
CA SER A 276 -11.52 1.71 -7.36
C SER A 276 -12.52 2.51 -6.51
N GLY A 277 -12.07 3.25 -5.51
CA GLY A 277 -12.93 4.10 -4.68
C GLY A 277 -12.17 5.29 -4.08
N GLY A 278 -12.93 6.27 -3.58
CA GLY A 278 -12.41 7.45 -2.92
C GLY A 278 -11.83 8.52 -3.84
N THR A 279 -11.44 9.62 -3.22
CA THR A 279 -10.81 10.77 -3.87
C THR A 279 -9.52 11.16 -3.15
N THR A 280 -8.78 12.09 -3.72
CA THR A 280 -7.63 12.74 -3.06
C THR A 280 -8.02 13.54 -1.82
N ILE A 281 -9.30 13.97 -1.71
CA ILE A 281 -9.85 14.68 -0.54
C ILE A 281 -10.23 13.69 0.56
N ALA A 282 -10.88 12.58 0.23
CA ALA A 282 -11.22 11.51 1.16
C ALA A 282 -9.98 10.67 1.49
N ARG A 283 -9.03 11.28 2.18
CA ARG A 283 -7.74 10.67 2.52
C ARG A 283 -7.93 9.32 3.21
N GLY A 284 -7.23 8.31 2.69
CA GLY A 284 -7.24 6.95 3.21
C GLY A 284 -8.26 6.02 2.57
N SER A 285 -9.22 6.50 1.77
CA SER A 285 -10.18 5.65 1.05
C SER A 285 -9.66 5.17 -0.30
N SER A 286 -8.95 6.01 -1.07
CA SER A 286 -8.40 5.67 -2.39
C SER A 286 -7.21 4.71 -2.33
N ILE A 287 -6.42 4.78 -1.26
CA ILE A 287 -5.29 3.88 -1.02
C ILE A 287 -5.45 3.28 0.38
N PRO A 288 -6.01 2.06 0.48
CA PRO A 288 -6.28 1.42 1.76
C PRO A 288 -5.01 1.23 2.59
N ALA A 289 -5.04 1.75 3.84
CA ALA A 289 -3.97 1.68 4.81
C ALA A 289 -4.08 0.44 5.73
N PRO A 290 -3.11 0.19 6.62
CA PRO A 290 -3.22 -0.86 7.63
C PRO A 290 -4.53 -0.76 8.44
N GLY A 291 -5.13 -1.89 8.76
CA GLY A 291 -6.43 -1.94 9.45
C GLY A 291 -7.65 -1.72 8.56
N THR A 292 -7.49 -1.36 7.28
CA THR A 292 -8.59 -1.37 6.31
C THR A 292 -8.90 -2.81 5.88
N LYS A 293 -10.20 -3.14 5.71
CA LYS A 293 -10.62 -4.46 5.22
C LYS A 293 -9.94 -4.79 3.89
N MET A 294 -9.48 -6.03 3.73
CA MET A 294 -9.02 -6.55 2.44
C MET A 294 -10.17 -6.59 1.43
N GLY A 295 -9.89 -6.32 0.15
CA GLY A 295 -10.94 -6.17 -0.85
C GLY A 295 -11.86 -4.97 -0.59
N SER A 296 -11.32 -3.86 -0.09
CA SER A 296 -12.09 -2.70 0.39
C SER A 296 -13.06 -2.09 -0.62
N HIS A 297 -12.80 -2.24 -1.92
CA HIS A 297 -13.67 -1.72 -2.99
C HIS A 297 -14.50 -2.81 -3.68
N ALA A 298 -14.46 -4.05 -3.19
CA ALA A 298 -15.15 -5.17 -3.82
C ALA A 298 -16.68 -5.01 -3.89
N LEU A 299 -17.30 -4.32 -2.91
CA LEU A 299 -18.72 -4.02 -2.96
C LEU A 299 -19.11 -3.03 -4.09
N LEU A 300 -18.18 -2.13 -4.45
CA LEU A 300 -18.40 -1.21 -5.56
C LEU A 300 -18.32 -1.94 -6.91
N SER A 301 -17.33 -2.82 -7.07
CA SER A 301 -17.21 -3.65 -8.27
C SER A 301 -18.36 -4.63 -8.42
N GLU A 302 -18.81 -5.28 -7.34
CA GLU A 302 -19.98 -6.14 -7.31
C GLU A 302 -21.23 -5.41 -7.79
N GLU A 303 -21.48 -4.19 -7.29
CA GLU A 303 -22.67 -3.44 -7.70
C GLU A 303 -22.60 -3.01 -9.16
N ILE A 304 -21.45 -2.51 -9.65
CA ILE A 304 -21.27 -2.13 -11.05
C ILE A 304 -21.42 -3.35 -11.98
N LYS A 305 -20.84 -4.50 -11.60
CA LYS A 305 -20.88 -5.74 -12.37
C LYS A 305 -22.31 -6.22 -12.67
N LYS A 306 -23.27 -5.98 -11.79
CA LYS A 306 -24.70 -6.30 -12.03
C LYS A 306 -25.32 -5.53 -13.21
N HIS A 307 -24.66 -4.49 -13.69
CA HIS A 307 -25.23 -3.55 -14.66
C HIS A 307 -24.48 -3.48 -16.00
N VAL A 308 -23.37 -4.20 -16.14
CA VAL A 308 -22.55 -4.27 -17.37
C VAL A 308 -22.26 -5.72 -17.70
N SER A 309 -21.87 -5.99 -18.98
CA SER A 309 -21.51 -7.33 -19.46
C SER A 309 -20.00 -7.48 -19.69
N ILE A 310 -19.26 -6.38 -19.73
CA ILE A 310 -17.81 -6.38 -19.85
C ILE A 310 -17.15 -6.74 -18.49
N PRO A 311 -15.94 -7.33 -18.50
CA PRO A 311 -15.22 -7.66 -17.27
C PRO A 311 -15.04 -6.48 -16.33
N VAL A 312 -15.28 -6.72 -15.02
CA VAL A 312 -15.11 -5.73 -13.96
C VAL A 312 -13.98 -6.17 -13.03
N ALA A 313 -12.95 -5.36 -12.93
CA ALA A 313 -11.83 -5.57 -12.02
C ALA A 313 -12.03 -4.81 -10.70
N THR A 314 -11.66 -5.44 -9.59
CA THR A 314 -11.64 -4.83 -8.26
C THR A 314 -10.22 -4.61 -7.76
N VAL A 315 -10.02 -3.57 -6.96
CA VAL A 315 -8.75 -3.25 -6.28
C VAL A 315 -9.02 -2.91 -4.82
N GLY A 316 -8.01 -2.94 -3.97
CA GLY A 316 -8.13 -2.44 -2.60
C GLY A 316 -7.62 -3.40 -1.54
N ARG A 317 -6.30 -3.38 -1.27
CA ARG A 317 -5.66 -4.18 -0.24
C ARG A 317 -5.95 -5.70 -0.36
N ILE A 318 -5.92 -6.22 -1.58
CA ILE A 318 -5.95 -7.67 -1.84
C ILE A 318 -4.50 -8.14 -1.69
N THR A 319 -4.19 -8.85 -0.60
CA THR A 319 -2.82 -9.23 -0.24
C THR A 319 -2.63 -10.73 -0.11
N GLU A 320 -3.73 -11.49 -0.09
CA GLU A 320 -3.75 -12.93 0.07
C GLU A 320 -4.44 -13.60 -1.13
N PRO A 321 -3.92 -14.74 -1.66
CA PRO A 321 -4.52 -15.40 -2.84
C PRO A 321 -5.94 -15.92 -2.57
N TRP A 322 -6.22 -16.42 -1.37
CA TRP A 322 -7.55 -16.91 -0.99
C TRP A 322 -8.60 -15.80 -0.97
N ILE A 323 -8.25 -14.57 -0.54
CA ILE A 323 -9.16 -13.41 -0.64
C ILE A 323 -9.48 -13.13 -2.12
N ALA A 324 -8.47 -13.16 -2.98
CA ALA A 324 -8.65 -12.89 -4.41
C ALA A 324 -9.56 -13.95 -5.06
N ASP A 325 -9.35 -15.23 -4.75
CA ASP A 325 -10.19 -16.32 -5.25
C ASP A 325 -11.63 -16.22 -4.76
N GLU A 326 -11.84 -15.94 -3.46
CA GLU A 326 -13.17 -15.73 -2.88
C GLU A 326 -13.93 -14.55 -3.52
N LEU A 327 -13.26 -13.46 -3.83
CA LEU A 327 -13.89 -12.32 -4.48
C LEU A 327 -14.44 -12.69 -5.87
N ILE A 328 -13.73 -13.52 -6.61
CA ILE A 328 -14.17 -14.01 -7.92
C ILE A 328 -15.24 -15.08 -7.77
N ALA A 329 -15.02 -16.07 -6.90
CA ALA A 329 -15.96 -17.15 -6.64
C ALA A 329 -17.35 -16.66 -6.18
N ASN A 330 -17.39 -15.58 -5.41
CA ASN A 330 -18.62 -14.96 -4.91
C ASN A 330 -19.13 -13.83 -5.83
N ASP A 331 -18.70 -13.77 -7.07
CA ASP A 331 -19.15 -12.83 -8.11
C ASP A 331 -19.00 -11.34 -7.74
N LYS A 332 -18.00 -11.01 -6.87
CA LYS A 332 -17.70 -9.63 -6.47
C LYS A 332 -16.96 -8.87 -7.55
N ALA A 333 -16.20 -9.58 -8.38
CA ALA A 333 -15.46 -9.07 -9.52
C ALA A 333 -15.14 -10.21 -10.48
N ASP A 334 -14.71 -9.87 -11.70
CA ASP A 334 -14.16 -10.83 -12.67
C ASP A 334 -12.64 -10.96 -12.57
N ILE A 335 -11.98 -9.90 -12.07
CA ILE A 335 -10.53 -9.73 -12.05
C ILE A 335 -10.14 -9.09 -10.70
N CYS A 336 -9.02 -9.57 -10.13
CA CYS A 336 -8.40 -8.98 -8.96
C CYS A 336 -7.14 -8.19 -9.33
N MET A 337 -7.17 -6.88 -9.07
CA MET A 337 -6.03 -5.99 -9.23
C MET A 337 -5.12 -6.05 -7.99
N ILE A 338 -4.08 -6.88 -8.04
CA ILE A 338 -3.15 -7.13 -6.94
C ILE A 338 -1.89 -6.30 -7.11
N GLY A 339 -1.79 -5.19 -6.38
CA GLY A 339 -0.70 -4.22 -6.52
C GLY A 339 0.44 -4.45 -5.54
N ARG A 340 0.27 -3.97 -4.30
CA ARG A 340 1.32 -3.95 -3.28
C ARG A 340 1.84 -5.34 -2.89
N ALA A 341 1.02 -6.39 -2.98
CA ALA A 341 1.50 -7.76 -2.80
C ALA A 341 2.51 -8.15 -3.89
N ASN A 342 2.28 -7.78 -5.15
CA ASN A 342 3.25 -7.98 -6.25
C ASN A 342 4.50 -7.09 -6.12
N LEU A 343 4.46 -5.96 -5.40
CA LEU A 343 5.67 -5.22 -5.02
C LEU A 343 6.43 -5.94 -3.90
N CYS A 344 5.69 -6.51 -2.96
CA CYS A 344 6.27 -7.23 -1.83
C CYS A 344 6.88 -8.57 -2.26
N ASP A 345 6.23 -9.27 -3.18
CA ASP A 345 6.70 -10.53 -3.74
C ASP A 345 6.39 -10.62 -5.24
N ALA A 346 7.40 -10.48 -6.08
CA ALA A 346 7.22 -10.57 -7.53
C ALA A 346 6.76 -11.99 -7.98
N GLN A 347 6.98 -13.03 -7.16
CA GLN A 347 6.57 -14.41 -7.43
C GLN A 347 5.22 -14.80 -6.80
N PHE A 348 4.47 -13.82 -6.30
CA PHE A 348 3.19 -14.03 -5.61
C PHE A 348 2.28 -15.02 -6.35
N VAL A 349 2.07 -14.81 -7.66
CA VAL A 349 1.14 -15.62 -8.46
C VAL A 349 1.65 -17.04 -8.65
N ASN A 350 2.93 -17.21 -9.03
CA ASN A 350 3.52 -18.54 -9.21
C ASN A 350 3.53 -19.35 -7.91
N LYS A 351 3.87 -18.73 -6.79
CA LYS A 351 3.86 -19.38 -5.47
C LYS A 351 2.45 -19.85 -5.10
N ALA A 352 1.45 -18.98 -5.25
CA ALA A 352 0.06 -19.33 -4.99
C ALA A 352 -0.44 -20.45 -5.92
N MET A 353 -0.10 -20.38 -7.23
CA MET A 353 -0.51 -21.38 -8.22
C MET A 353 0.11 -22.76 -7.97
N ASN A 354 1.32 -22.79 -7.40
CA ASN A 354 2.05 -24.02 -7.10
C ASN A 354 1.83 -24.53 -5.66
N GLY A 355 0.89 -23.93 -4.90
CA GLY A 355 0.57 -24.37 -3.54
C GLY A 355 1.59 -23.95 -2.46
N HIS A 356 2.51 -23.03 -2.78
CA HIS A 356 3.54 -22.54 -1.86
C HIS A 356 3.12 -21.19 -1.24
N VAL A 357 1.95 -21.14 -0.64
CA VAL A 357 1.38 -19.89 -0.08
C VAL A 357 2.21 -19.37 1.10
N GLU A 358 2.77 -20.27 1.90
CA GLU A 358 3.67 -19.96 3.03
C GLU A 358 4.97 -19.29 2.60
N ASP A 359 5.39 -19.50 1.35
CA ASP A 359 6.56 -18.85 0.76
C ASP A 359 6.29 -17.42 0.26
N ILE A 360 5.03 -16.99 0.21
CA ILE A 360 4.67 -15.64 -0.22
C ILE A 360 5.09 -14.64 0.84
N ARG A 361 5.92 -13.66 0.45
CA ARG A 361 6.28 -12.53 1.32
C ARG A 361 5.06 -11.61 1.53
N PRO A 362 4.53 -11.49 2.77
CA PRO A 362 3.25 -10.84 3.00
C PRO A 362 3.34 -9.32 2.95
N CYS A 363 2.42 -8.68 2.23
CA CYS A 363 2.28 -7.22 2.24
C CYS A 363 1.44 -6.76 3.44
N ILE A 364 2.04 -6.03 4.37
CA ILE A 364 1.38 -5.49 5.57
C ILE A 364 0.63 -4.17 5.35
N GLY A 365 0.54 -3.68 4.12
CA GLY A 365 -0.17 -2.45 3.80
C GLY A 365 0.44 -1.17 4.39
N CYS A 366 1.69 -1.16 4.85
CA CYS A 366 2.34 -0.06 5.57
C CYS A 366 2.53 1.23 4.77
N LEU A 367 2.27 1.23 3.45
CA LEU A 367 2.37 2.37 2.54
C LEU A 367 3.79 2.95 2.35
N ARG A 368 4.84 2.24 2.76
CA ARG A 368 6.23 2.66 2.53
C ARG A 368 6.51 2.90 1.04
N CYS A 369 6.01 2.01 0.18
CA CYS A 369 6.14 2.12 -1.26
C CYS A 369 5.52 3.41 -1.84
N LEU A 370 4.44 3.92 -1.24
CA LEU A 370 3.83 5.20 -1.64
C LEU A 370 4.57 6.40 -1.06
N THR A 371 4.93 6.34 0.23
CA THR A 371 5.54 7.47 0.93
C THR A 371 6.84 7.93 0.24
N GLY A 372 7.71 6.98 -0.15
CA GLY A 372 8.98 7.30 -0.78
C GLY A 372 8.83 8.06 -2.10
N ILE A 373 7.94 7.59 -2.96
CA ILE A 373 7.72 8.19 -4.29
C ILE A 373 7.17 9.61 -4.22
N MET A 374 6.33 9.94 -3.24
CA MET A 374 5.80 11.30 -3.03
C MET A 374 6.90 12.32 -2.67
N PHE A 375 8.06 11.85 -2.20
CA PHE A 375 9.24 12.68 -1.95
C PHE A 375 10.33 12.52 -3.03
N GLY A 376 9.98 12.05 -4.21
CA GLY A 376 10.91 11.88 -5.34
C GLY A 376 11.91 10.75 -5.19
N LYS A 377 11.71 9.86 -4.19
CA LYS A 377 12.54 8.65 -4.02
C LYS A 377 11.97 7.53 -4.89
N ARG A 378 12.82 6.57 -5.26
CA ARG A 378 12.39 5.33 -5.89
C ARG A 378 11.47 4.53 -4.97
N VAL A 379 10.62 3.69 -5.59
CA VAL A 379 9.76 2.77 -4.86
C VAL A 379 10.60 1.87 -3.95
N SER A 380 10.14 1.65 -2.72
CA SER A 380 10.80 0.75 -1.77
C SER A 380 9.76 0.00 -0.93
N CYS A 381 10.13 -1.16 -0.41
CA CYS A 381 9.26 -1.95 0.45
C CYS A 381 9.91 -2.21 1.81
N THR A 382 9.11 -2.18 2.87
CA THR A 382 9.60 -2.49 4.22
C THR A 382 10.00 -3.97 4.35
N ILE A 383 9.32 -4.86 3.63
CA ILE A 383 9.48 -6.32 3.76
C ILE A 383 10.33 -6.89 2.62
N ASN A 384 10.31 -6.26 1.43
CA ASN A 384 11.10 -6.72 0.27
C ASN A 384 12.34 -5.86 0.08
N PRO A 385 13.55 -6.32 0.47
CA PRO A 385 14.79 -5.56 0.27
C PRO A 385 15.25 -5.53 -1.18
N SER A 386 14.73 -6.42 -2.04
CA SER A 386 15.15 -6.56 -3.45
C SER A 386 14.26 -5.82 -4.44
N LEU A 387 13.30 -5.00 -3.98
CA LEU A 387 12.31 -4.37 -4.85
C LEU A 387 12.90 -3.50 -5.97
N GLU A 388 14.05 -2.87 -5.76
CA GLU A 388 14.69 -1.97 -6.72
C GLU A 388 15.80 -2.64 -7.55
N ILE A 389 16.12 -3.89 -7.20
CA ILE A 389 17.28 -4.64 -7.76
C ILE A 389 16.85 -6.04 -8.24
N GLU A 390 15.64 -6.15 -8.80
CA GLU A 390 15.06 -7.44 -9.24
C GLU A 390 15.86 -8.15 -10.34
N ASN A 391 16.71 -7.45 -11.04
CA ASN A 391 17.62 -7.99 -12.07
C ASN A 391 18.97 -8.45 -11.51
N GLU A 392 19.20 -8.31 -10.21
CA GLU A 392 20.43 -8.71 -9.54
C GLU A 392 20.22 -9.96 -8.68
N ASP A 393 21.09 -10.95 -8.83
CA ASP A 393 21.17 -12.07 -7.89
C ASP A 393 21.94 -11.62 -6.65
N THR A 394 21.21 -11.11 -5.66
CA THR A 394 21.78 -10.45 -4.47
C THR A 394 22.26 -11.43 -3.41
N ILE A 395 21.76 -12.66 -3.39
CA ILE A 395 22.15 -13.69 -2.40
C ILE A 395 22.93 -14.80 -3.12
N LYS A 396 24.26 -14.65 -3.16
CA LYS A 396 25.16 -15.64 -3.77
C LYS A 396 25.74 -16.57 -2.71
N GLU A 397 26.01 -17.81 -3.08
CA GLU A 397 26.72 -18.75 -2.22
C GLU A 397 28.10 -18.18 -1.85
N ALA A 398 28.49 -18.35 -0.58
CA ALA A 398 29.76 -17.86 -0.08
C ALA A 398 30.91 -18.75 -0.59
N GLU A 399 32.03 -18.13 -1.01
CA GLU A 399 33.24 -18.83 -1.42
C GLU A 399 33.83 -19.68 -0.28
N ALA A 400 33.72 -19.18 0.96
CA ALA A 400 34.14 -19.89 2.17
C ALA A 400 32.99 -19.94 3.18
N LYS A 401 32.61 -21.16 3.57
CA LYS A 401 31.56 -21.39 4.58
C LYS A 401 32.11 -21.12 5.97
N LYS A 402 31.32 -20.46 6.81
CA LYS A 402 31.63 -20.07 8.18
C LYS A 402 30.59 -20.58 9.14
N ASN A 403 30.94 -20.63 10.42
CA ASN A 403 29.97 -20.72 11.51
C ASN A 403 29.51 -19.29 11.85
N VAL A 404 28.21 -19.05 11.90
CA VAL A 404 27.62 -17.74 12.19
C VAL A 404 26.67 -17.87 13.36
N LEU A 405 26.89 -17.09 14.40
CA LEU A 405 25.97 -16.91 15.52
C LEU A 405 25.18 -15.63 15.32
N VAL A 406 23.86 -15.75 15.30
CA VAL A 406 22.95 -14.60 15.32
C VAL A 406 22.32 -14.50 16.71
N ILE A 407 22.43 -13.33 17.34
CA ILE A 407 21.88 -13.07 18.69
C ILE A 407 20.64 -12.18 18.55
N GLY A 408 19.49 -12.71 18.95
CA GLY A 408 18.17 -12.04 18.85
C GLY A 408 17.41 -12.40 17.60
N SER A 409 16.14 -12.76 17.77
CA SER A 409 15.23 -13.21 16.72
C SER A 409 14.21 -12.15 16.29
N GLY A 410 14.52 -10.88 16.50
CA GLY A 410 13.77 -9.79 15.87
C GLY A 410 13.93 -9.82 14.33
N PRO A 411 13.23 -8.97 13.56
CA PRO A 411 13.29 -8.99 12.09
C PRO A 411 14.71 -8.91 11.54
N ALA A 412 15.59 -8.13 12.17
CA ALA A 412 16.98 -8.01 11.74
C ALA A 412 17.76 -9.33 11.91
N GLY A 413 17.59 -10.00 13.05
CA GLY A 413 18.26 -11.28 13.32
C GLY A 413 17.71 -12.41 12.46
N MET A 414 16.39 -12.51 12.28
CA MET A 414 15.80 -13.53 11.41
C MET A 414 16.24 -13.36 9.96
N GLU A 415 16.27 -12.12 9.42
CA GLU A 415 16.75 -11.88 8.05
C GLU A 415 18.26 -12.17 7.91
N ALA A 416 19.08 -11.79 8.90
CA ALA A 416 20.51 -12.09 8.91
C ALA A 416 20.76 -13.61 8.91
N ALA A 417 20.03 -14.36 9.74
CA ALA A 417 20.13 -15.81 9.81
C ALA A 417 19.72 -16.46 8.49
N PHE A 418 18.60 -16.03 7.89
CA PHE A 418 18.13 -16.51 6.60
C PHE A 418 19.16 -16.26 5.50
N VAL A 419 19.67 -15.01 5.38
CA VAL A 419 20.65 -14.67 4.34
C VAL A 419 21.94 -15.45 4.53
N ALA A 420 22.46 -15.57 5.76
CA ALA A 420 23.65 -16.35 6.05
C ALA A 420 23.47 -17.83 5.69
N HIS A 421 22.32 -18.43 6.06
CA HIS A 421 21.97 -19.81 5.71
C HIS A 421 21.88 -20.01 4.19
N LYS A 422 21.19 -19.11 3.46
CA LYS A 422 21.11 -19.14 1.99
C LYS A 422 22.47 -19.02 1.31
N ARG A 423 23.43 -18.35 1.93
CA ARG A 423 24.82 -18.28 1.47
C ARG A 423 25.65 -19.55 1.79
N GLY A 424 25.01 -20.55 2.45
CA GLY A 424 25.62 -21.84 2.76
C GLY A 424 26.43 -21.87 4.06
N HIS A 425 26.32 -20.86 4.93
CA HIS A 425 26.95 -20.85 6.24
C HIS A 425 26.21 -21.80 7.22
N HIS A 426 26.93 -22.31 8.22
CA HIS A 426 26.32 -22.97 9.35
C HIS A 426 25.84 -21.90 10.35
N VAL A 427 24.53 -21.80 10.57
CA VAL A 427 23.92 -20.71 11.33
C VAL A 427 23.25 -21.22 12.59
N VAL A 428 23.58 -20.59 13.73
CA VAL A 428 22.88 -20.73 15.00
C VAL A 428 22.21 -19.39 15.32
N LEU A 429 20.90 -19.41 15.57
CA LEU A 429 20.13 -18.24 16.00
C LEU A 429 19.67 -18.44 17.45
N CYS A 430 20.15 -17.60 18.36
CA CYS A 430 19.77 -17.63 19.76
C CYS A 430 18.81 -16.50 20.10
N GLU A 431 17.72 -16.84 20.79
CA GLU A 431 16.71 -15.91 21.30
C GLU A 431 16.46 -16.16 22.79
N LYS A 432 16.49 -15.09 23.59
CA LYS A 432 16.25 -15.17 25.03
C LYS A 432 14.81 -15.49 25.39
N ASP A 433 13.85 -15.07 24.56
CA ASP A 433 12.43 -15.29 24.77
C ASP A 433 12.00 -16.67 24.24
N ASP A 434 10.77 -17.07 24.55
CA ASP A 434 10.17 -18.35 24.18
C ASP A 434 9.63 -18.39 22.73
N LYS A 435 9.75 -17.29 21.97
CA LYS A 435 9.21 -17.15 20.62
C LYS A 435 10.03 -16.22 19.73
N LEU A 436 9.97 -16.47 18.43
CA LEU A 436 10.54 -15.59 17.40
C LEU A 436 9.76 -14.28 17.25
N GLY A 437 10.40 -13.26 16.65
CA GLY A 437 9.78 -12.01 16.24
C GLY A 437 10.19 -10.79 17.07
N GLY A 438 10.75 -10.97 18.27
CA GLY A 438 11.18 -9.87 19.13
C GLY A 438 10.08 -8.82 19.34
N GLU A 439 10.43 -7.54 19.27
CA GLU A 439 9.47 -6.42 19.44
C GLU A 439 8.37 -6.35 18.38
N MET A 440 8.51 -7.03 17.24
CA MET A 440 7.44 -7.10 16.25
C MET A 440 6.18 -7.77 16.82
N ASN A 441 6.33 -8.68 17.80
CA ASN A 441 5.20 -9.26 18.53
C ASN A 441 4.39 -8.19 19.28
N LEU A 442 5.04 -7.18 19.85
CA LEU A 442 4.37 -6.07 20.54
C LEU A 442 3.74 -5.11 19.52
N ALA A 443 4.46 -4.81 18.45
CA ALA A 443 3.96 -3.96 17.37
C ALA A 443 2.72 -4.55 16.67
N ALA A 444 2.50 -5.87 16.73
CA ALA A 444 1.34 -6.55 16.16
C ALA A 444 0.08 -6.50 17.05
N VAL A 445 0.19 -6.09 18.32
CA VAL A 445 -0.94 -6.06 19.26
C VAL A 445 -2.04 -5.06 18.89
N PRO A 446 -1.74 -3.82 18.47
CA PRO A 446 -2.77 -2.89 17.99
C PRO A 446 -3.54 -3.46 16.79
N ILE A 447 -4.88 -3.35 16.81
CA ILE A 447 -5.79 -3.97 15.81
C ILE A 447 -5.39 -3.63 14.36
N ALA A 448 -4.95 -2.41 14.10
CA ALA A 448 -4.57 -1.99 12.76
C ALA A 448 -3.23 -2.58 12.26
N LYS A 449 -2.48 -3.27 13.11
CA LYS A 449 -1.15 -3.81 12.81
C LYS A 449 -1.03 -5.33 12.91
N GLN A 450 -2.11 -6.04 13.08
CA GLN A 450 -2.11 -7.50 13.22
C GLN A 450 -1.47 -8.23 12.04
N ASP A 451 -1.43 -7.62 10.84
CA ASP A 451 -0.72 -8.18 9.68
C ASP A 451 0.78 -8.42 9.91
N LEU A 452 1.39 -7.79 10.92
CA LEU A 452 2.78 -8.06 11.30
C LEU A 452 2.98 -9.51 11.75
N THR A 453 1.93 -10.17 12.25
CA THR A 453 1.98 -11.60 12.59
C THR A 453 2.27 -12.48 11.37
N LEU A 454 1.80 -12.07 10.18
CA LEU A 454 2.08 -12.78 8.92
C LEU A 454 3.57 -12.68 8.57
N VAL A 455 4.19 -11.51 8.83
CA VAL A 455 5.64 -11.33 8.60
C VAL A 455 6.45 -12.22 9.53
N ILE A 456 6.07 -12.30 10.82
CA ILE A 456 6.76 -13.17 11.77
C ILE A 456 6.67 -14.64 11.32
N LYS A 457 5.48 -15.10 10.91
CA LYS A 457 5.27 -16.46 10.39
C LYS A 457 6.10 -16.73 9.14
N TYR A 458 6.08 -15.81 8.18
CA TYR A 458 6.87 -15.91 6.96
C TYR A 458 8.37 -15.99 7.26
N MET A 459 8.89 -15.11 8.13
CA MET A 459 10.31 -15.12 8.49
C MET A 459 10.69 -16.38 9.26
N ALA A 460 9.83 -16.87 10.16
CA ALA A 460 10.04 -18.12 10.86
C ALA A 460 10.09 -19.32 9.90
N HIS A 461 9.19 -19.37 8.91
CA HIS A 461 9.23 -20.38 7.85
C HIS A 461 10.55 -20.36 7.05
N LYS A 462 11.08 -19.16 6.78
CA LYS A 462 12.38 -19.00 6.08
C LYS A 462 13.60 -19.47 6.87
N LEU A 463 13.46 -19.74 8.17
CA LEU A 463 14.54 -20.27 9.02
C LEU A 463 14.61 -21.81 8.99
N GLU A 464 13.83 -22.48 8.14
CA GLU A 464 13.97 -23.93 7.96
C GLU A 464 15.42 -24.30 7.61
N GLY A 465 16.00 -25.23 8.39
CA GLY A 465 17.40 -25.63 8.28
C GLY A 465 18.40 -24.78 9.10
N VAL A 466 17.95 -23.72 9.78
CA VAL A 466 18.76 -22.96 10.75
C VAL A 466 18.61 -23.58 12.14
N ASP A 467 19.71 -23.68 12.92
CA ASP A 467 19.67 -24.09 14.34
C ASP A 467 19.10 -22.94 15.19
N VAL A 468 17.78 -22.99 15.47
CA VAL A 468 17.08 -21.97 16.26
C VAL A 468 16.98 -22.41 17.71
N ARG A 469 17.53 -21.60 18.62
CA ARG A 469 17.57 -21.85 20.06
C ARG A 469 16.79 -20.78 20.83
N LEU A 470 15.56 -21.09 21.21
CA LEU A 470 14.72 -20.25 22.06
C LEU A 470 15.11 -20.39 23.53
N ASN A 471 14.64 -19.47 24.38
CA ASN A 471 14.98 -19.43 25.82
C ASN A 471 16.50 -19.47 26.07
N THR A 472 17.28 -18.88 25.14
CA THR A 472 18.74 -18.93 25.18
C THR A 472 19.32 -17.51 25.14
N GLU A 473 19.63 -16.97 26.33
CA GLU A 473 20.33 -15.71 26.46
C GLU A 473 21.84 -15.93 26.30
N VAL A 474 22.41 -15.36 25.25
CA VAL A 474 23.85 -15.51 24.94
C VAL A 474 24.68 -14.70 25.91
N THR A 475 25.52 -15.40 26.70
CA THR A 475 26.42 -14.79 27.67
C THR A 475 27.84 -14.62 27.13
N LEU A 476 28.64 -13.77 27.79
CA LEU A 476 30.06 -13.62 27.47
C LEU A 476 30.84 -14.93 27.63
N GLU A 477 30.42 -15.81 28.53
CA GLU A 477 31.03 -17.13 28.72
C GLU A 477 30.75 -18.04 27.51
N MET A 478 29.53 -18.07 27.01
CA MET A 478 29.17 -18.81 25.79
C MET A 478 29.98 -18.32 24.59
N LEU A 479 30.14 -17.00 24.43
CA LEU A 479 30.97 -16.42 23.33
C LEU A 479 32.44 -16.83 23.42
N LYS A 480 33.00 -16.98 24.63
CA LYS A 480 34.39 -17.37 24.83
C LYS A 480 34.64 -18.88 24.70
N ASN A 481 33.62 -19.70 24.90
CA ASN A 481 33.72 -21.16 24.94
C ASN A 481 33.03 -21.80 23.73
N GLU A 482 31.70 -21.85 23.72
CA GLU A 482 30.88 -22.54 22.71
C GLU A 482 30.98 -21.89 21.34
N PHE A 483 30.92 -20.54 21.28
CA PHE A 483 30.88 -19.76 20.04
C PHE A 483 32.21 -19.06 19.72
N LYS A 484 33.33 -19.49 20.31
CA LYS A 484 34.65 -18.84 20.13
C LYS A 484 35.08 -18.74 18.66
N ASP A 485 34.67 -19.71 17.83
CA ASP A 485 35.03 -19.81 16.41
C ASP A 485 33.88 -19.38 15.48
N TYR A 486 32.88 -18.65 16.01
CA TYR A 486 31.75 -18.14 15.25
C TYR A 486 31.92 -16.66 14.92
N GLU A 487 31.52 -16.29 13.71
CA GLU A 487 31.24 -14.87 13.38
C GLU A 487 29.93 -14.45 14.04
N VAL A 488 29.91 -13.33 14.74
CA VAL A 488 28.74 -12.91 15.54
C VAL A 488 28.00 -11.77 14.86
N ILE A 489 26.70 -11.93 14.71
CA ILE A 489 25.76 -10.89 14.27
C ILE A 489 24.81 -10.57 15.43
N ALA A 490 24.88 -9.34 15.96
CA ALA A 490 24.02 -8.90 17.05
C ALA A 490 22.77 -8.19 16.50
N GLY A 491 21.62 -8.80 16.68
CA GLY A 491 20.28 -8.26 16.36
C GLY A 491 19.41 -8.08 17.62
N THR A 492 20.01 -7.56 18.71
CA THR A 492 19.42 -7.57 20.07
C THR A 492 18.32 -6.53 20.30
N GLY A 493 17.97 -5.74 19.26
CA GLY A 493 16.86 -4.77 19.34
C GLY A 493 17.18 -3.54 20.19
N ALA A 494 16.14 -2.87 20.66
CA ALA A 494 16.19 -1.68 21.49
C ALA A 494 15.42 -1.91 22.80
N SER A 495 15.54 -0.99 23.75
CA SER A 495 14.76 -0.98 24.98
C SER A 495 14.04 0.36 25.12
N PRO A 496 12.84 0.39 25.72
CA PRO A 496 12.11 1.63 25.94
C PRO A 496 12.91 2.63 26.77
N ILE A 497 12.82 3.91 26.39
CA ILE A 497 13.41 4.99 27.20
C ILE A 497 12.51 5.26 28.40
N VAL A 498 13.06 5.07 29.59
CA VAL A 498 12.43 5.45 30.86
C VAL A 498 13.07 6.75 31.37
N ILE A 499 12.25 7.78 31.52
CA ILE A 499 12.71 9.10 31.99
C ILE A 499 12.76 9.06 33.53
N ASN A 500 13.92 8.74 34.09
CA ASN A 500 14.11 8.53 35.53
C ASN A 500 13.48 9.57 36.45
N PRO A 501 13.56 10.91 36.22
CA PRO A 501 12.89 11.88 37.07
C PRO A 501 11.37 11.71 37.12
N PHE A 502 10.75 11.05 36.13
CA PHE A 502 9.30 10.87 36.04
C PHE A 502 8.81 9.54 36.64
N THR A 503 9.71 8.64 37.02
CA THR A 503 9.38 7.37 37.72
C THR A 503 8.90 7.58 39.16
N GLN A 504 8.87 8.82 39.63
CA GLN A 504 8.26 9.17 40.93
C GLN A 504 6.74 9.05 40.92
N PHE A 505 6.08 9.00 39.73
CA PHE A 505 4.64 8.82 39.66
C PHE A 505 4.23 7.47 40.27
N LYS A 506 3.17 7.48 41.07
CA LYS A 506 2.70 6.31 41.86
C LYS A 506 2.47 5.03 41.05
N SER A 507 2.11 5.18 39.78
CA SER A 507 1.88 4.06 38.87
C SER A 507 2.38 4.45 37.48
N TRP A 508 3.60 4.03 37.16
CA TRP A 508 4.17 4.21 35.83
C TRP A 508 4.51 2.87 35.17
N MET A 509 4.50 2.84 33.87
CA MET A 509 4.84 1.68 33.05
C MET A 509 5.32 2.12 31.67
N THR A 510 5.91 1.20 30.91
CA THR A 510 6.25 1.46 29.51
C THR A 510 5.10 1.05 28.57
N ALA A 511 5.08 1.57 27.35
CA ALA A 511 4.17 1.11 26.32
C ALA A 511 4.35 -0.39 26.05
N ASP A 512 5.59 -0.88 26.08
CA ASP A 512 5.93 -2.30 25.90
C ASP A 512 5.31 -3.19 26.97
N ASP A 513 5.31 -2.75 28.25
CA ASP A 513 4.68 -3.51 29.34
C ASP A 513 3.17 -3.65 29.14
N VAL A 514 2.54 -2.57 28.64
CA VAL A 514 1.11 -2.56 28.34
C VAL A 514 0.79 -3.49 27.15
N LEU A 515 1.53 -3.36 26.05
CA LEU A 515 1.31 -4.17 24.85
C LEU A 515 1.65 -5.65 25.07
N ALA A 516 2.63 -5.94 25.91
CA ALA A 516 2.98 -7.30 26.32
C ALA A 516 1.99 -7.93 27.33
N GLY A 517 1.05 -7.13 27.88
CA GLY A 517 0.16 -7.60 28.93
C GLY A 517 0.84 -7.82 30.29
N ARG A 518 2.06 -7.28 30.50
CA ARG A 518 2.79 -7.35 31.78
C ARG A 518 2.30 -6.32 32.79
N ALA A 519 1.70 -5.23 32.32
CA ALA A 519 1.14 -4.17 33.16
C ALA A 519 -0.27 -3.77 32.69
N PHE A 520 -1.13 -3.41 33.62
CA PHE A 520 -2.52 -3.06 33.38
C PHE A 520 -2.78 -1.61 33.81
N PRO A 521 -2.94 -0.67 32.84
CA PRO A 521 -3.21 0.72 33.16
C PRO A 521 -4.62 0.92 33.73
N GLY A 522 -4.78 1.93 34.56
CA GLY A 522 -6.04 2.31 35.18
C GLY A 522 -7.01 2.98 34.21
N ARG A 523 -7.78 3.97 34.72
CA ARG A 523 -8.84 4.64 33.94
C ARG A 523 -8.38 5.96 33.33
N LYS A 524 -7.61 6.77 34.06
CA LYS A 524 -7.13 8.09 33.65
C LYS A 524 -5.64 8.01 33.31
N ILE A 525 -5.35 7.87 32.05
CA ILE A 525 -4.03 7.52 31.54
C ILE A 525 -3.40 8.73 30.91
N VAL A 526 -2.15 9.01 31.26
CA VAL A 526 -1.30 9.97 30.55
C VAL A 526 -0.18 9.21 29.84
N ILE A 527 -0.02 9.43 28.55
CA ILE A 527 1.06 8.86 27.74
C ILE A 527 2.02 9.99 27.38
N ILE A 528 3.31 9.81 27.65
CA ILE A 528 4.37 10.74 27.25
C ILE A 528 5.05 10.21 26.00
N GLY A 529 4.97 10.98 24.90
CA GLY A 529 5.51 10.67 23.59
C GLY A 529 4.43 10.39 22.56
N GLY A 530 4.34 11.23 21.54
CA GLY A 530 3.38 11.17 20.43
C GLY A 530 3.96 10.59 19.14
N GLY A 531 5.01 9.77 19.23
CA GLY A 531 5.50 8.96 18.12
C GLY A 531 4.53 7.82 17.78
N SER A 532 4.93 6.93 16.85
CA SER A 532 4.09 5.79 16.42
C SER A 532 3.68 4.92 17.60
N VAL A 533 4.61 4.56 18.49
CA VAL A 533 4.36 3.70 19.67
C VAL A 533 3.32 4.32 20.60
N GLY A 534 3.48 5.61 20.94
CA GLY A 534 2.55 6.29 21.85
C GLY A 534 1.15 6.44 21.26
N CYS A 535 1.04 6.82 19.99
CA CYS A 535 -0.24 6.94 19.30
C CYS A 535 -0.96 5.59 19.16
N GLU A 536 -0.23 4.53 18.83
CA GLU A 536 -0.78 3.17 18.69
C GLU A 536 -1.19 2.58 20.05
N THR A 537 -0.41 2.84 21.09
CA THR A 537 -0.76 2.47 22.47
C THR A 537 -1.99 3.23 22.96
N ALA A 538 -2.10 4.52 22.66
CA ALA A 538 -3.28 5.32 22.96
C ALA A 538 -4.53 4.78 22.26
N ASP A 539 -4.42 4.48 20.95
CA ASP A 539 -5.49 3.88 20.17
C ASP A 539 -5.90 2.49 20.69
N TYR A 540 -4.93 1.67 21.10
CA TYR A 540 -5.18 0.35 21.69
C TYR A 540 -5.93 0.44 23.02
N LEU A 541 -5.57 1.38 23.88
CA LEU A 541 -6.15 1.54 25.20
C LEU A 541 -7.53 2.21 25.21
N ALA A 542 -7.79 3.11 24.26
CA ALA A 542 -9.06 3.81 24.20
C ALA A 542 -10.14 2.95 23.52
N PRO A 543 -11.26 2.66 24.20
CA PRO A 543 -12.35 1.84 23.64
C PRO A 543 -13.05 2.56 22.48
N LEU A 544 -13.72 1.80 21.62
CA LEU A 544 -14.63 2.35 20.61
C LEU A 544 -15.84 3.03 21.26
N ILE A 545 -16.36 4.09 20.62
CA ILE A 545 -17.47 4.90 21.16
C ILE A 545 -18.75 4.09 21.33
N ASN A 546 -18.94 3.03 20.52
CA ASN A 546 -20.16 2.24 20.47
C ASN A 546 -20.03 0.88 21.18
N ASP A 547 -19.02 0.70 22.05
CA ASP A 547 -18.92 -0.51 22.84
C ASP A 547 -20.15 -0.63 23.76
N LEU A 548 -20.68 -1.85 23.88
CA LEU A 548 -21.81 -2.19 24.77
C LEU A 548 -21.50 -1.93 26.25
N PHE A 549 -20.22 -1.74 26.58
CA PHE A 549 -19.74 -1.42 27.91
C PHE A 549 -19.39 0.07 28.03
N PRO A 550 -19.77 0.73 29.14
CA PRO A 550 -19.44 2.11 29.36
C PRO A 550 -17.92 2.32 29.29
N ARG A 551 -17.49 3.39 28.61
CA ARG A 551 -16.09 3.77 28.56
C ARG A 551 -15.51 3.92 29.93
N ASN A 552 -14.43 3.22 30.15
CA ASN A 552 -13.77 3.22 31.43
C ASN A 552 -12.38 3.86 31.41
N ARG A 553 -11.92 4.36 30.25
CA ARG A 553 -10.56 4.93 30.13
C ARG A 553 -10.57 6.28 29.42
N ASP A 554 -9.97 7.27 30.10
CA ASP A 554 -9.66 8.59 29.55
C ASP A 554 -8.17 8.64 29.23
N VAL A 555 -7.81 8.80 27.98
CA VAL A 555 -6.42 8.80 27.52
C VAL A 555 -6.03 10.20 27.10
N THR A 556 -4.96 10.73 27.71
CA THR A 556 -4.30 11.99 27.34
C THR A 556 -2.90 11.68 26.80
N LEU A 557 -2.59 12.12 25.60
CA LEU A 557 -1.27 12.01 24.96
C LEU A 557 -0.57 13.36 24.98
N LEU A 558 0.61 13.44 25.59
CA LEU A 558 1.47 14.62 25.63
C LEU A 558 2.63 14.44 24.64
N GLU A 559 2.77 15.39 23.71
CA GLU A 559 3.83 15.40 22.70
C GLU A 559 4.52 16.78 22.70
N MET A 560 5.85 16.77 22.79
CA MET A 560 6.64 18.02 22.80
C MET A 560 6.78 18.67 21.44
N ALA A 561 6.68 17.92 20.36
CA ALA A 561 6.63 18.45 19.00
C ALA A 561 5.27 19.10 18.69
N ASP A 562 5.19 19.87 17.62
CA ASP A 562 3.98 20.55 17.14
C ASP A 562 2.94 19.60 16.51
N GLY A 563 3.27 18.32 16.38
CA GLY A 563 2.38 17.29 15.84
C GLY A 563 2.77 15.88 16.27
N VAL A 564 1.82 14.96 16.20
CA VAL A 564 2.06 13.54 16.50
C VAL A 564 2.51 12.78 15.26
N MET A 565 3.31 11.73 15.43
CA MET A 565 3.80 10.86 14.33
C MET A 565 4.47 11.65 13.19
N MET A 566 5.27 12.65 13.51
CA MET A 566 5.87 13.54 12.49
C MET A 566 6.84 12.82 11.56
N ASN A 567 7.38 11.67 11.97
CA ASN A 567 8.23 10.82 11.15
C ASN A 567 7.44 9.91 10.21
N GLU A 568 6.13 9.84 10.37
CA GLU A 568 5.22 9.10 9.52
C GLU A 568 4.53 10.03 8.53
N SER A 569 4.33 9.56 7.31
CA SER A 569 3.67 10.34 6.27
C SER A 569 2.57 9.53 5.59
N GLY A 570 1.64 10.24 4.95
CA GLY A 570 0.62 9.65 4.13
C GLY A 570 -0.66 9.21 4.85
N PRO A 571 -1.48 8.38 4.18
CA PRO A 571 -2.82 8.03 4.64
C PRO A 571 -2.87 7.32 5.99
N GLY A 572 -1.85 6.52 6.34
CA GLY A 572 -1.79 5.78 7.59
C GLY A 572 -1.83 6.67 8.83
N ARG A 573 -0.99 7.73 8.85
CA ARG A 573 -1.00 8.75 9.92
C ARG A 573 -2.36 9.42 10.07
N SER A 574 -2.92 9.88 8.95
CA SER A 574 -4.21 10.60 8.96
C SER A 574 -5.36 9.72 9.48
N LEU A 575 -5.37 8.43 9.13
CA LEU A 575 -6.38 7.48 9.60
C LEU A 575 -6.25 7.18 11.09
N LEU A 576 -5.02 6.97 11.59
CA LEU A 576 -4.81 6.73 13.02
C LEU A 576 -5.19 7.95 13.86
N VAL A 577 -4.74 9.15 13.48
CA VAL A 577 -5.11 10.40 14.19
C VAL A 577 -6.63 10.61 14.20
N ARG A 578 -7.31 10.38 13.05
CA ARG A 578 -8.79 10.46 12.98
C ARG A 578 -9.44 9.46 13.94
N ARG A 579 -8.98 8.21 13.97
CA ARG A 579 -9.49 7.17 14.87
C ARG A 579 -9.28 7.53 16.34
N MET A 580 -8.11 8.06 16.68
CA MET A 580 -7.81 8.55 18.02
C MET A 580 -8.77 9.67 18.44
N MET A 581 -9.04 10.63 17.55
CA MET A 581 -10.00 11.71 17.79
C MET A 581 -11.44 11.17 17.98
N GLN A 582 -11.85 10.22 17.12
CA GLN A 582 -13.16 9.56 17.24
C GLN A 582 -13.31 8.79 18.54
N LYS A 583 -12.23 8.22 19.04
CA LYS A 583 -12.17 7.56 20.35
C LYS A 583 -12.11 8.54 21.54
N GLY A 584 -12.04 9.84 21.29
CA GLY A 584 -12.00 10.88 22.31
C GLY A 584 -10.67 10.97 23.06
N ILE A 585 -9.57 10.53 22.44
CA ILE A 585 -8.22 10.67 22.99
C ILE A 585 -7.86 12.16 22.96
N LYS A 586 -7.43 12.69 24.11
CA LYS A 586 -6.97 14.07 24.22
C LYS A 586 -5.50 14.14 23.79
N ILE A 587 -5.26 14.72 22.61
CA ILE A 587 -3.91 14.93 22.08
C ILE A 587 -3.49 16.37 22.38
N ILE A 588 -2.38 16.56 23.10
CA ILE A 588 -1.80 17.86 23.42
C ILE A 588 -0.39 17.89 22.84
N THR A 589 -0.21 18.64 21.76
CA THR A 589 1.08 18.87 21.10
C THR A 589 1.75 20.13 21.63
N SER A 590 3.03 20.35 21.31
CA SER A 590 3.86 21.42 21.87
C SER A 590 3.89 21.43 23.41
N ALA A 591 3.63 20.26 24.01
CA ALA A 591 3.50 20.06 25.45
C ALA A 591 4.75 19.36 26.00
N LYS A 592 5.66 20.12 26.59
CA LYS A 592 6.88 19.58 27.19
C LYS A 592 6.64 19.24 28.66
N VAL A 593 6.74 17.95 29.03
CA VAL A 593 6.68 17.55 30.43
C VAL A 593 7.96 18.00 31.14
N GLU A 594 7.80 18.81 32.20
CA GLU A 594 8.91 19.40 32.95
C GLU A 594 9.19 18.67 34.25
N SER A 595 8.15 18.23 34.94
CA SER A 595 8.30 17.51 36.21
C SER A 595 7.12 16.58 36.47
N VAL A 596 7.38 15.53 37.21
CA VAL A 596 6.39 14.56 37.69
C VAL A 596 6.62 14.36 39.18
N THR A 597 5.55 14.36 39.96
CA THR A 597 5.55 13.97 41.36
C THR A 597 4.78 12.65 41.51
N GLU A 598 4.59 12.17 42.73
CA GLU A 598 3.80 10.96 43.00
C GLU A 598 2.36 11.03 42.43
N THR A 599 1.77 12.24 42.35
CA THR A 599 0.36 12.44 41.99
C THR A 599 0.11 13.49 40.90
N GLU A 600 1.13 14.24 40.49
CA GLU A 600 0.98 15.35 39.55
C GLU A 600 1.96 15.25 38.38
N ILE A 601 1.48 15.62 37.20
CA ILE A 601 2.27 15.73 35.97
C ILE A 601 2.22 17.18 35.50
N ASN A 602 3.36 17.86 35.52
CA ASN A 602 3.49 19.26 35.10
C ASN A 602 4.10 19.34 33.70
N TYR A 603 3.45 20.07 32.81
CA TYR A 603 3.94 20.31 31.44
C TYR A 603 3.78 21.79 31.07
N THR A 604 4.64 22.24 30.17
CA THR A 604 4.59 23.61 29.61
C THR A 604 3.97 23.56 28.22
N LEU A 605 2.99 24.42 28.00
CA LEU A 605 2.33 24.67 26.72
C LEU A 605 2.27 26.18 26.47
N ASP A 606 2.81 26.67 25.36
CA ASP A 606 2.87 28.10 25.01
C ASP A 606 3.47 28.98 26.12
N GLY A 607 4.48 28.46 26.82
CA GLY A 607 5.15 29.14 27.93
C GLY A 607 4.37 29.15 29.25
N VAL A 608 3.19 28.55 29.31
CA VAL A 608 2.36 28.41 30.50
C VAL A 608 2.47 27.03 31.09
N THR A 609 2.65 26.94 32.41
CA THR A 609 2.68 25.64 33.10
C THR A 609 1.26 25.15 33.39
N HIS A 610 1.00 23.90 33.01
CA HIS A 610 -0.23 23.19 33.28
C HIS A 610 0.05 21.97 34.15
N THR A 611 -0.93 21.55 34.95
CA THR A 611 -0.81 20.41 35.84
C THR A 611 -1.97 19.44 35.65
N ILE A 612 -1.66 18.15 35.46
CA ILE A 612 -2.62 17.05 35.54
C ILE A 612 -2.51 16.41 36.92
N LYS A 613 -3.62 16.41 37.69
CA LYS A 613 -3.65 15.93 39.10
C LYS A 613 -4.47 14.66 39.30
N ASP A 614 -5.29 14.31 38.34
CA ASP A 614 -6.27 13.23 38.45
C ASP A 614 -5.88 11.98 37.63
N ALA A 615 -4.68 11.94 37.10
CA ALA A 615 -4.14 10.74 36.45
C ALA A 615 -3.89 9.62 37.46
N ASP A 616 -4.21 8.40 37.06
CA ASP A 616 -3.92 7.20 37.85
C ASP A 616 -2.77 6.37 37.25
N THR A 617 -2.44 6.58 35.98
CA THR A 617 -1.37 5.86 35.27
C THR A 617 -0.58 6.78 34.36
N LEU A 618 0.75 6.63 34.40
CA LEU A 618 1.69 7.27 33.49
C LEU A 618 2.35 6.22 32.59
N ILE A 619 2.32 6.43 31.26
CA ILE A 619 2.94 5.50 30.31
C ILE A 619 4.08 6.23 29.56
N PHE A 620 5.26 5.59 29.52
CA PHE A 620 6.38 6.06 28.71
C PHE A 620 6.32 5.44 27.31
N ALA A 621 6.29 6.30 26.29
CA ALA A 621 6.37 5.97 24.90
C ALA A 621 7.33 6.92 24.14
N ALA A 622 8.29 7.48 24.86
CA ALA A 622 9.33 8.36 24.33
C ALA A 622 10.59 7.53 24.03
N GLY A 623 11.00 7.46 22.74
CA GLY A 623 12.22 6.77 22.41
C GLY A 623 12.32 6.25 21.03
#